data_42858074fe04959bc8fe7f9d93888233
#
_entry.id   42858074fe04959bc8fe7f9d93888233
#
_cell.length_a   1.000
_cell.length_b   1.000
_cell.length_c   1.000
_cell.angle_alpha   90.00
_cell.angle_beta   90.00
_cell.angle_gamma   90.00
#
_symmetry.space_group_name_H-M   'P 1'
#
loop_
_entity.id
_entity.type
_entity.pdbx_description
1 polymer ?
#
loop_
_entity_poly.entity_id
_entity_poly.type
_entity_poly.pdbx_seq_one_letter_code
_entity_poly.pdbx_strand_id
1 'polypeptide(L)'
;MALLFHDDDYDLRTRQTGCRRYRKLLSFYGFHWWKVGMLTLLGSLPLVIGIVLSVLYSSLLILLPASLLGGMILGPFLAALYDAVMRGLRYSPDNWWRCYLRSWKQNGKASLLPGALLGLLLGSYAFMFYVAWMLNLRQDARSVIACLLSGLLLILINTLYWPQLVLFELSGFDRIRNIILFSAKYFWRVLGVTLLQLFYWGLYLLFAPWSLLLLPLLGVWFIVFLSELLLYDRLDAELKINERFLELEGAPFEDETDTENPETF
;
A
#
# COMPACT_ATOMS: atom_id res chain seq x y z
N MET A 1 3.63 -27.61 -14.53
CA MET A 1 4.53 -26.81 -13.68
C MET A 1 3.91 -26.52 -12.32
N ALA A 2 2.99 -27.38 -11.85
CA ALA A 2 2.26 -27.24 -10.57
C ALA A 2 2.66 -28.32 -9.53
N LEU A 3 3.77 -29.04 -9.74
CA LEU A 3 4.14 -30.24 -8.97
C LEU A 3 5.37 -30.06 -8.05
N LEU A 4 5.78 -28.83 -7.77
CA LEU A 4 6.98 -28.59 -6.93
C LEU A 4 6.68 -27.90 -5.59
N PHE A 5 5.44 -27.69 -5.24
CA PHE A 5 5.09 -27.09 -3.95
C PHE A 5 4.23 -28.09 -3.18
N HIS A 6 4.91 -28.93 -2.43
CA HIS A 6 4.29 -29.80 -1.46
C HIS A 6 3.78 -28.93 -0.30
N ASP A 7 2.54 -29.14 0.10
CA ASP A 7 1.73 -28.32 1.04
C ASP A 7 2.18 -28.37 2.51
N ASP A 8 3.33 -28.97 2.81
CA ASP A 8 3.75 -29.30 4.19
C ASP A 8 4.25 -28.13 5.05
N ASP A 9 4.19 -26.88 4.57
CA ASP A 9 4.78 -25.74 5.27
C ASP A 9 3.78 -24.65 5.74
N TYR A 10 2.49 -24.95 5.72
CA TYR A 10 1.44 -23.98 6.09
C TYR A 10 1.07 -23.97 7.57
N ASP A 11 1.98 -24.36 8.46
CA ASP A 11 1.74 -24.15 9.87
C ASP A 11 1.84 -22.65 10.22
N LEU A 12 0.67 -22.02 10.38
CA LEU A 12 0.54 -20.64 10.86
C LEU A 12 1.21 -20.42 12.22
N ARG A 13 1.49 -21.51 12.97
CA ARG A 13 2.16 -21.47 14.27
C ARG A 13 3.67 -21.29 14.14
N THR A 14 4.28 -21.68 13.01
CA THR A 14 5.72 -21.53 12.76
C THR A 14 6.05 -20.34 11.88
N ARG A 15 5.45 -19.20 12.17
CA ARG A 15 5.67 -17.98 11.41
C ARG A 15 7.15 -17.59 11.38
N GLN A 16 7.79 -17.76 10.23
CA GLN A 16 9.17 -17.35 10.03
C GLN A 16 9.32 -15.85 10.27
N THR A 17 10.38 -15.43 10.96
CA THR A 17 10.65 -14.03 11.26
C THR A 17 11.88 -13.51 10.48
N GLY A 18 11.97 -12.21 10.27
CA GLY A 18 13.15 -11.56 9.72
C GLY A 18 13.38 -11.80 8.23
N CYS A 19 14.65 -11.86 7.81
CA CYS A 19 15.04 -11.93 6.39
C CYS A 19 14.57 -13.22 5.68
N ARG A 20 14.37 -14.31 6.39
CA ARG A 20 13.85 -15.55 5.80
C ARG A 20 12.41 -15.38 5.34
N ARG A 21 11.57 -14.73 6.15
CA ARG A 21 10.18 -14.39 5.79
C ARG A 21 10.13 -13.48 4.56
N TYR A 22 10.93 -12.42 4.55
CA TYR A 22 11.06 -11.50 3.41
C TYR A 22 11.37 -12.25 2.11
N ARG A 23 12.42 -13.09 2.12
CA ARG A 23 12.84 -13.83 0.93
C ARG A 23 11.78 -14.82 0.45
N LYS A 24 11.12 -15.55 1.37
CA LYS A 24 10.06 -16.50 1.04
C LYS A 24 8.85 -15.79 0.42
N LEU A 25 8.37 -14.71 1.02
CA LEU A 25 7.26 -13.92 0.51
C LEU A 25 7.56 -13.30 -0.86
N LEU A 26 8.74 -12.73 -1.03
CA LEU A 26 9.14 -12.12 -2.30
C LEU A 26 9.26 -13.15 -3.43
N SER A 27 9.81 -14.34 -3.16
CA SER A 27 9.92 -15.40 -4.17
C SER A 27 8.56 -15.97 -4.58
N PHE A 28 7.59 -16.00 -3.64
CA PHE A 28 6.27 -16.59 -3.87
C PHE A 28 5.27 -15.60 -4.48
N TYR A 29 5.18 -14.39 -3.90
CA TYR A 29 4.19 -13.39 -4.26
C TYR A 29 4.74 -12.21 -5.06
N GLY A 30 6.05 -12.04 -5.15
CA GLY A 30 6.68 -10.87 -5.77
C GLY A 30 6.21 -10.61 -7.20
N PHE A 31 6.06 -11.67 -8.01
CA PHE A 31 5.56 -11.55 -9.37
C PHE A 31 4.07 -11.17 -9.45
N HIS A 32 3.26 -11.60 -8.47
CA HIS A 32 1.85 -11.20 -8.36
C HIS A 32 1.74 -9.73 -7.98
N TRP A 33 2.50 -9.28 -6.98
CA TRP A 33 2.54 -7.89 -6.55
C TRP A 33 3.07 -6.97 -7.65
N TRP A 34 4.07 -7.43 -8.39
CA TRP A 34 4.58 -6.70 -9.54
C TRP A 34 3.50 -6.42 -10.59
N LYS A 35 2.69 -7.43 -10.96
CA LYS A 35 1.58 -7.27 -11.90
C LYS A 35 0.55 -6.24 -11.40
N VAL A 36 0.14 -6.35 -10.14
CA VAL A 36 -0.81 -5.40 -9.54
C VAL A 36 -0.19 -4.00 -9.43
N GLY A 37 1.09 -3.91 -9.11
CA GLY A 37 1.84 -2.66 -9.09
C GLY A 37 1.92 -1.98 -10.46
N MET A 38 2.09 -2.75 -11.54
CA MET A 38 2.03 -2.22 -12.91
C MET A 38 0.65 -1.65 -13.25
N LEU A 39 -0.43 -2.34 -12.86
CA LEU A 39 -1.78 -1.81 -13.01
C LEU A 39 -1.97 -0.52 -12.19
N THR A 40 -1.41 -0.45 -10.99
CA THR A 40 -1.46 0.76 -10.15
C THR A 40 -0.70 1.92 -10.81
N LEU A 41 0.45 1.67 -11.42
CA LEU A 41 1.17 2.68 -12.20
C LEU A 41 0.34 3.17 -13.38
N LEU A 42 -0.31 2.29 -14.14
CA LEU A 42 -1.23 2.67 -15.21
C LEU A 42 -2.40 3.52 -14.68
N GLY A 43 -2.98 3.13 -13.54
CA GLY A 43 -4.04 3.89 -12.87
C GLY A 43 -3.60 5.26 -12.35
N SER A 44 -2.30 5.46 -12.12
CA SER A 44 -1.75 6.75 -11.70
C SER A 44 -1.50 7.73 -12.87
N LEU A 45 -1.47 7.26 -14.12
CA LEU A 45 -1.17 8.12 -15.28
C LEU A 45 -2.09 9.34 -15.41
N PRO A 46 -3.42 9.24 -15.24
CA PRO A 46 -4.30 10.42 -15.32
C PRO A 46 -3.92 11.50 -14.31
N LEU A 47 -3.58 11.09 -13.07
CA LEU A 47 -3.13 12.00 -12.03
C LEU A 47 -1.80 12.67 -12.39
N VAL A 48 -0.82 11.87 -12.80
CA VAL A 48 0.52 12.37 -13.16
C VAL A 48 0.45 13.32 -14.34
N ILE A 49 -0.27 12.95 -15.41
CA ILE A 49 -0.46 13.80 -16.59
C ILE A 49 -1.15 15.11 -16.18
N GLY A 50 -2.20 15.04 -15.37
CA GLY A 50 -2.90 16.23 -14.88
C GLY A 50 -2.01 17.16 -14.07
N ILE A 51 -1.18 16.64 -13.18
CA ILE A 51 -0.21 17.44 -12.42
C ILE A 51 0.82 18.07 -13.36
N VAL A 52 1.39 17.31 -14.29
CA VAL A 52 2.36 17.83 -15.26
C VAL A 52 1.76 18.97 -16.10
N LEU A 53 0.54 18.79 -16.63
CA LEU A 53 -0.15 19.82 -17.37
C LEU A 53 -0.40 21.07 -16.52
N SER A 54 -0.81 20.90 -15.26
CA SER A 54 -1.04 22.04 -14.36
C SER A 54 0.23 22.84 -14.06
N VAL A 55 1.36 22.16 -13.94
CA VAL A 55 2.68 22.77 -13.76
C VAL A 55 3.11 23.49 -15.05
N LEU A 56 2.99 22.87 -16.21
CA LEU A 56 3.36 23.46 -17.50
C LEU A 56 2.57 24.75 -17.79
N TYR A 57 1.27 24.77 -17.49
CA TYR A 57 0.42 25.94 -17.67
C TYR A 57 0.36 26.84 -16.43
N SER A 58 1.06 26.51 -15.36
CA SER A 58 1.06 27.24 -14.07
C SER A 58 -0.37 27.55 -13.59
N SER A 59 -1.31 26.61 -13.76
CA SER A 59 -2.74 26.83 -13.59
C SER A 59 -3.34 25.95 -12.49
N LEU A 60 -3.85 26.59 -11.43
CA LEU A 60 -4.64 25.93 -10.38
C LEU A 60 -5.99 25.41 -10.89
N LEU A 61 -6.56 26.05 -11.91
CA LEU A 61 -7.82 25.62 -12.51
C LEU A 61 -7.71 24.25 -13.20
N ILE A 62 -6.52 23.90 -13.69
CA ILE A 62 -6.23 22.57 -14.23
C ILE A 62 -5.90 21.62 -13.11
N LEU A 63 -5.13 22.07 -12.11
CA LEU A 63 -4.66 21.23 -11.02
C LEU A 63 -5.81 20.61 -10.23
N LEU A 64 -6.77 21.40 -9.79
CA LEU A 64 -7.83 20.93 -8.89
C LEU A 64 -8.68 19.81 -9.52
N PRO A 65 -9.30 19.96 -10.70
CA PRO A 65 -10.07 18.88 -11.29
C PRO A 65 -9.22 17.70 -11.71
N ALA A 66 -8.00 17.93 -12.24
CA ALA A 66 -7.12 16.87 -12.66
C ALA A 66 -6.63 16.01 -11.47
N SER A 67 -6.27 16.64 -10.35
CA SER A 67 -5.86 15.95 -9.13
C SER A 67 -7.02 15.18 -8.49
N LEU A 68 -8.21 15.77 -8.47
CA LEU A 68 -9.40 15.13 -7.91
C LEU A 68 -9.81 13.91 -8.74
N LEU A 69 -9.99 14.08 -10.05
CA LEU A 69 -10.41 13.00 -10.95
C LEU A 69 -9.32 11.92 -11.08
N GLY A 70 -8.06 12.34 -11.24
CA GLY A 70 -6.93 11.41 -11.29
C GLY A 70 -6.77 10.62 -10.02
N GLY A 71 -6.98 11.25 -8.86
CA GLY A 71 -6.99 10.58 -7.56
C GLY A 71 -8.14 9.61 -7.38
N MET A 72 -9.36 9.97 -7.84
CA MET A 72 -10.51 9.05 -7.84
C MET A 72 -10.23 7.79 -8.66
N ILE A 73 -9.57 7.93 -9.81
CA ILE A 73 -9.18 6.79 -10.64
C ILE A 73 -8.10 5.96 -9.93
N LEU A 74 -7.10 6.59 -9.33
CA LEU A 74 -6.00 5.92 -8.63
C LEU A 74 -6.47 5.14 -7.40
N GLY A 75 -7.50 5.61 -6.69
CA GLY A 75 -7.98 5.02 -5.44
C GLY A 75 -8.23 3.51 -5.51
N PRO A 76 -9.09 3.01 -6.43
CA PRO A 76 -9.35 1.58 -6.59
C PRO A 76 -8.10 0.74 -6.90
N PHE A 77 -7.14 1.28 -7.67
CA PHE A 77 -5.89 0.59 -7.97
C PHE A 77 -5.00 0.46 -6.74
N LEU A 78 -4.93 1.51 -5.92
CA LEU A 78 -4.21 1.45 -4.63
C LEU A 78 -4.87 0.46 -3.68
N ALA A 79 -6.19 0.50 -3.53
CA ALA A 79 -6.91 -0.46 -2.69
C ALA A 79 -6.61 -1.91 -3.12
N ALA A 80 -6.62 -2.19 -4.43
CA ALA A 80 -6.30 -3.51 -4.94
C ALA A 80 -4.84 -3.91 -4.69
N LEU A 81 -3.89 -2.97 -4.76
CA LEU A 81 -2.48 -3.23 -4.44
C LEU A 81 -2.30 -3.57 -2.96
N TYR A 82 -2.88 -2.77 -2.06
CA TYR A 82 -2.80 -3.03 -0.63
C TYR A 82 -3.49 -4.35 -0.24
N ASP A 83 -4.65 -4.68 -0.83
CA ASP A 83 -5.30 -5.97 -0.61
C ASP A 83 -4.42 -7.15 -1.07
N ALA A 84 -3.80 -7.05 -2.25
CA ALA A 84 -2.89 -8.07 -2.75
C ALA A 84 -1.67 -8.27 -1.83
N VAL A 85 -1.09 -7.18 -1.32
CA VAL A 85 0.04 -7.24 -0.38
C VAL A 85 -0.41 -7.85 0.95
N MET A 86 -1.53 -7.40 1.52
CA MET A 86 -2.05 -7.91 2.79
C MET A 86 -2.43 -9.38 2.73
N ARG A 87 -2.99 -9.87 1.60
CA ARG A 87 -3.25 -11.29 1.39
C ARG A 87 -1.96 -12.10 1.34
N GLY A 88 -0.94 -11.63 0.63
CA GLY A 88 0.36 -12.30 0.59
C GLY A 88 1.03 -12.36 1.96
N LEU A 89 0.91 -11.31 2.79
CA LEU A 89 1.44 -11.31 4.16
C LEU A 89 0.73 -12.30 5.10
N ARG A 90 -0.51 -12.68 4.76
CA ARG A 90 -1.31 -13.71 5.45
C ARG A 90 -1.11 -15.12 4.88
N TYR A 91 -0.29 -15.26 3.84
CA TYR A 91 -0.09 -16.53 3.12
C TYR A 91 -1.37 -17.09 2.48
N SER A 92 -2.34 -16.24 2.12
CA SER A 92 -3.58 -16.68 1.46
C SER A 92 -3.31 -16.98 -0.03
N PRO A 93 -3.30 -18.27 -0.46
CA PRO A 93 -3.08 -18.62 -1.84
C PRO A 93 -4.35 -18.38 -2.65
N ASP A 94 -4.30 -17.50 -3.63
CA ASP A 94 -5.40 -17.35 -4.59
C ASP A 94 -4.87 -16.82 -5.91
N ASN A 95 -5.67 -16.94 -6.98
CA ASN A 95 -5.31 -16.41 -8.28
C ASN A 95 -5.29 -14.88 -8.22
N TRP A 96 -4.11 -14.28 -8.51
CA TRP A 96 -3.89 -12.83 -8.43
C TRP A 96 -4.95 -12.01 -9.18
N TRP A 97 -5.44 -12.48 -10.34
CA TRP A 97 -6.43 -11.77 -11.14
C TRP A 97 -7.81 -11.78 -10.50
N ARG A 98 -8.22 -12.94 -9.95
CA ARG A 98 -9.48 -13.06 -9.20
C ARG A 98 -9.47 -12.18 -7.95
N CYS A 99 -8.36 -12.19 -7.21
CA CYS A 99 -8.17 -11.32 -6.04
C CYS A 99 -8.26 -9.85 -6.42
N TYR A 100 -7.58 -9.45 -7.48
CA TYR A 100 -7.59 -8.08 -7.98
C TYR A 100 -9.01 -7.63 -8.35
N LEU A 101 -9.74 -8.41 -9.15
CA LEU A 101 -11.13 -8.09 -9.53
C LEU A 101 -12.08 -8.09 -8.33
N ARG A 102 -11.89 -8.99 -7.37
CA ARG A 102 -12.67 -9.02 -6.14
C ARG A 102 -12.45 -7.75 -5.32
N SER A 103 -11.19 -7.37 -5.10
CA SER A 103 -10.84 -6.14 -4.40
C SER A 103 -11.42 -4.89 -5.08
N TRP A 104 -11.38 -4.84 -6.41
CA TRP A 104 -12.00 -3.78 -7.19
C TRP A 104 -13.51 -3.67 -6.95
N LYS A 105 -14.22 -4.80 -6.94
CA LYS A 105 -15.67 -4.84 -6.70
C LYS A 105 -16.03 -4.47 -5.25
N GLN A 106 -15.26 -4.95 -4.28
CA GLN A 106 -15.53 -4.75 -2.86
C GLN A 106 -15.13 -3.33 -2.41
N ASN A 107 -13.92 -2.91 -2.73
CA ASN A 107 -13.33 -1.68 -2.20
C ASN A 107 -13.38 -0.49 -3.17
N GLY A 108 -13.76 -0.71 -4.44
CA GLY A 108 -13.71 0.31 -5.48
C GLY A 108 -14.49 1.57 -5.11
N LYS A 109 -15.76 1.42 -4.71
CA LYS A 109 -16.60 2.58 -4.30
C LYS A 109 -16.05 3.27 -3.04
N ALA A 110 -15.63 2.49 -2.05
CA ALA A 110 -15.10 3.00 -0.79
C ALA A 110 -13.76 3.74 -0.97
N SER A 111 -13.00 3.42 -2.02
CA SER A 111 -11.69 4.01 -2.32
C SER A 111 -11.74 5.28 -3.18
N LEU A 112 -12.90 5.62 -3.80
CA LEU A 112 -13.02 6.81 -4.65
C LEU A 112 -12.76 8.11 -3.90
N LEU A 113 -13.44 8.31 -2.77
CA LEU A 113 -13.29 9.53 -1.97
C LEU A 113 -11.88 9.65 -1.35
N PRO A 114 -11.33 8.62 -0.69
CA PRO A 114 -9.95 8.67 -0.19
C PRO A 114 -8.93 8.87 -1.33
N GLY A 115 -9.16 8.25 -2.48
CA GLY A 115 -8.34 8.45 -3.67
C GLY A 115 -8.37 9.89 -4.17
N ALA A 116 -9.56 10.51 -4.24
CA ALA A 116 -9.72 11.91 -4.61
C ALA A 116 -8.95 12.85 -3.65
N LEU A 117 -9.10 12.62 -2.33
CA LEU A 117 -8.37 13.39 -1.32
C LEU A 117 -6.87 13.21 -1.44
N LEU A 118 -6.40 11.97 -1.62
CA LEU A 118 -4.99 11.68 -1.87
C LEU A 118 -4.49 12.40 -3.12
N GLY A 119 -5.25 12.33 -4.22
CA GLY A 119 -4.90 13.04 -5.48
C GLY A 119 -4.78 14.54 -5.28
N LEU A 120 -5.74 15.16 -4.58
CA LEU A 120 -5.68 16.59 -4.24
C LEU A 120 -4.46 16.94 -3.39
N LEU A 121 -4.14 16.12 -2.38
CA LEU A 121 -2.97 16.34 -1.52
C LEU A 121 -1.67 16.19 -2.32
N LEU A 122 -1.55 15.15 -3.15
CA LEU A 122 -0.38 14.94 -4.00
C LEU A 122 -0.22 16.04 -5.04
N GLY A 123 -1.32 16.45 -5.69
CA GLY A 123 -1.31 17.53 -6.66
C GLY A 123 -0.94 18.87 -6.03
N SER A 124 -1.53 19.20 -4.88
CA SER A 124 -1.21 20.43 -4.12
C SER A 124 0.24 20.42 -3.65
N TYR A 125 0.75 19.27 -3.20
CA TYR A 125 2.13 19.11 -2.77
C TYR A 125 3.12 19.31 -3.94
N ALA A 126 2.84 18.68 -5.09
CA ALA A 126 3.66 18.84 -6.29
C ALA A 126 3.67 20.30 -6.80
N PHE A 127 2.51 20.95 -6.80
CA PHE A 127 2.39 22.34 -7.20
C PHE A 127 3.08 23.29 -6.23
N MET A 128 2.93 23.08 -4.92
CA MET A 128 3.66 23.83 -3.89
C MET A 128 5.17 23.71 -4.07
N PHE A 129 5.66 22.51 -4.37
CA PHE A 129 7.08 22.27 -4.64
C PHE A 129 7.56 23.02 -5.89
N TYR A 130 6.75 23.02 -6.95
CA TYR A 130 7.03 23.79 -8.17
C TYR A 130 7.09 25.29 -7.90
N VAL A 131 6.11 25.85 -7.19
CA VAL A 131 6.11 27.28 -6.82
C VAL A 131 7.31 27.64 -5.93
N ALA A 132 7.63 26.80 -4.94
CA ALA A 132 8.79 27.00 -4.09
C ALA A 132 10.10 27.00 -4.89
N TRP A 133 10.19 26.14 -5.90
CA TRP A 133 11.34 26.11 -6.82
C TRP A 133 11.43 27.40 -7.66
N MET A 134 10.32 27.82 -8.26
CA MET A 134 10.25 29.03 -9.11
C MET A 134 10.56 30.32 -8.32
N LEU A 135 10.12 30.40 -7.06
CA LEU A 135 10.38 31.56 -6.20
C LEU A 135 11.72 31.48 -5.46
N ASN A 136 12.57 30.50 -5.77
CA ASN A 136 13.85 30.26 -5.07
C ASN A 136 13.74 30.08 -3.54
N LEU A 137 12.56 29.71 -3.04
CA LEU A 137 12.32 29.45 -1.60
C LEU A 137 13.08 28.24 -1.07
N ARG A 138 13.74 27.48 -1.95
CA ARG A 138 14.64 26.36 -1.57
C ARG A 138 15.79 26.77 -0.65
N GLN A 139 16.13 28.05 -0.61
CA GLN A 139 17.18 28.58 0.28
C GLN A 139 16.63 28.90 1.68
N ASP A 140 15.31 28.97 1.85
CA ASP A 140 14.70 29.18 3.16
C ASP A 140 14.50 27.83 3.87
N ALA A 141 15.26 27.63 4.95
CA ALA A 141 15.20 26.42 5.75
C ALA A 141 13.79 26.12 6.29
N ARG A 142 12.98 27.15 6.58
CA ARG A 142 11.62 26.98 7.10
C ARG A 142 10.71 26.33 6.04
N SER A 143 10.80 26.80 4.80
CA SER A 143 10.02 26.22 3.68
C SER A 143 10.41 24.78 3.40
N VAL A 144 11.71 24.46 3.46
CA VAL A 144 12.20 23.09 3.28
C VAL A 144 11.69 22.17 4.40
N ILE A 145 11.79 22.61 5.66
CA ILE A 145 11.30 21.85 6.82
C ILE A 145 9.78 21.63 6.71
N ALA A 146 9.01 22.65 6.36
CA ALA A 146 7.56 22.54 6.19
C ALA A 146 7.20 21.54 5.09
N CYS A 147 7.90 21.55 3.95
CA CYS A 147 7.75 20.56 2.89
C CYS A 147 8.05 19.14 3.37
N LEU A 148 9.15 18.94 4.08
CA LEU A 148 9.52 17.61 4.58
C LEU A 148 8.50 17.08 5.60
N LEU A 149 8.06 17.92 6.55
CA LEU A 149 7.07 17.54 7.55
C LEU A 149 5.70 17.21 6.93
N SER A 150 5.24 18.02 5.97
CA SER A 150 3.97 17.76 5.28
C SER A 150 4.04 16.48 4.43
N GLY A 151 5.16 16.24 3.75
CA GLY A 151 5.40 15.00 3.01
C GLY A 151 5.44 13.77 3.93
N LEU A 152 6.11 13.88 5.06
CA LEU A 152 6.17 12.82 6.07
C LEU A 152 4.77 12.49 6.61
N LEU A 153 3.97 13.49 6.94
CA LEU A 153 2.59 13.31 7.40
C LEU A 153 1.71 12.65 6.32
N LEU A 154 1.84 13.08 5.07
CA LEU A 154 1.10 12.52 3.95
C LEU A 154 1.44 11.03 3.75
N ILE A 155 2.72 10.67 3.77
CA ILE A 155 3.19 9.29 3.66
C ILE A 155 2.66 8.45 4.84
N LEU A 156 2.75 8.96 6.07
CA LEU A 156 2.28 8.27 7.27
C LEU A 156 0.79 7.94 7.17
N ILE A 157 -0.04 8.94 6.87
CA ILE A 157 -1.48 8.75 6.73
C ILE A 157 -1.78 7.74 5.62
N ASN A 158 -1.14 7.89 4.46
CA ASN A 158 -1.35 7.00 3.33
C ASN A 158 -0.99 5.54 3.66
N THR A 159 0.14 5.30 4.31
CA THR A 159 0.60 3.96 4.70
C THR A 159 -0.37 3.25 5.64
N LEU A 160 -0.94 3.96 6.61
CA LEU A 160 -1.83 3.34 7.61
C LEU A 160 -3.30 3.33 7.18
N TYR A 161 -3.70 4.17 6.25
CA TYR A 161 -5.10 4.30 5.82
C TYR A 161 -5.55 3.14 4.92
N TRP A 162 -4.76 2.81 3.89
CA TRP A 162 -5.13 1.81 2.89
C TRP A 162 -5.28 0.40 3.43
N PRO A 163 -4.38 -0.11 4.31
CA PRO A 163 -4.60 -1.40 4.95
C PRO A 163 -5.92 -1.49 5.71
N GLN A 164 -6.28 -0.44 6.45
CA GLN A 164 -7.54 -0.41 7.17
C GLN A 164 -8.75 -0.35 6.25
N LEU A 165 -8.63 0.31 5.08
CA LEU A 165 -9.71 0.38 4.10
C LEU A 165 -10.02 -0.99 3.51
N VAL A 166 -8.99 -1.79 3.21
CA VAL A 166 -9.17 -3.09 2.56
C VAL A 166 -9.46 -4.22 3.53
N LEU A 167 -9.08 -4.09 4.80
CA LEU A 167 -9.26 -5.13 5.81
C LEU A 167 -10.54 -4.98 6.62
N PHE A 168 -11.06 -3.74 6.76
CA PHE A 168 -12.16 -3.45 7.68
C PHE A 168 -13.20 -2.51 7.07
N GLU A 169 -14.46 -2.82 7.32
CA GLU A 169 -15.59 -1.95 7.02
C GLU A 169 -15.75 -0.89 8.12
N LEU A 170 -14.82 0.05 8.19
CA LEU A 170 -14.83 1.15 9.16
C LEU A 170 -15.30 2.44 8.51
N SER A 171 -15.88 3.34 9.32
CA SER A 171 -16.12 4.72 8.88
C SER A 171 -14.79 5.46 8.63
N GLY A 172 -14.81 6.50 7.79
CA GLY A 172 -13.60 7.31 7.55
C GLY A 172 -13.03 7.92 8.82
N PHE A 173 -13.91 8.34 9.74
CA PHE A 173 -13.52 8.92 11.02
C PHE A 173 -12.83 7.90 11.93
N ASP A 174 -13.39 6.68 12.04
CA ASP A 174 -12.80 5.61 12.84
C ASP A 174 -11.43 5.20 12.32
N ARG A 175 -11.24 5.17 10.98
CA ARG A 175 -9.91 4.92 10.38
C ARG A 175 -8.89 5.98 10.81
N ILE A 176 -9.25 7.26 10.75
CA ILE A 176 -8.36 8.36 11.17
C ILE A 176 -8.04 8.24 12.66
N ARG A 177 -9.03 7.97 13.50
CA ARG A 177 -8.84 7.74 14.94
C ARG A 177 -7.86 6.59 15.19
N ASN A 178 -8.04 5.47 14.48
CA ASN A 178 -7.14 4.32 14.59
C ASN A 178 -5.73 4.64 14.13
N ILE A 179 -5.55 5.44 13.05
CA ILE A 179 -4.23 5.89 12.59
C ILE A 179 -3.53 6.68 13.69
N ILE A 180 -4.23 7.61 14.33
CA ILE A 180 -3.66 8.44 15.40
C ILE A 180 -3.25 7.58 16.59
N LEU A 181 -4.15 6.69 17.06
CA LEU A 181 -3.89 5.80 18.19
C LEU A 181 -2.73 4.83 17.90
N PHE A 182 -2.71 4.23 16.72
CA PHE A 182 -1.65 3.32 16.30
C PHE A 182 -0.30 4.04 16.18
N SER A 183 -0.30 5.23 15.57
CA SER A 183 0.91 6.05 15.44
C SER A 183 1.45 6.50 16.79
N ALA A 184 0.58 6.86 17.75
CA ALA A 184 1.01 7.21 19.11
C ALA A 184 1.60 6.01 19.85
N LYS A 185 0.96 4.83 19.75
CA LYS A 185 1.41 3.60 20.43
C LYS A 185 2.72 3.05 19.88
N TYR A 186 2.89 3.07 18.55
CA TYR A 186 4.04 2.50 17.84
C TYR A 186 4.89 3.58 17.14
N PHE A 187 5.00 4.75 17.75
CA PHE A 187 5.59 5.96 17.17
C PHE A 187 6.92 5.69 16.45
N TRP A 188 7.89 5.07 17.11
CA TRP A 188 9.23 4.84 16.54
C TRP A 188 9.20 3.92 15.32
N ARG A 189 8.31 2.94 15.31
CA ARG A 189 8.20 1.99 14.19
C ARG A 189 7.51 2.66 13.00
N VAL A 190 6.42 3.36 13.23
CA VAL A 190 5.71 4.13 12.20
C VAL A 190 6.62 5.19 11.61
N LEU A 191 7.33 5.95 12.45
CA LEU A 191 8.30 6.94 12.01
C LEU A 191 9.41 6.31 11.16
N GLY A 192 9.97 5.18 11.59
CA GLY A 192 11.01 4.48 10.84
C GLY A 192 10.53 4.04 9.44
N VAL A 193 9.32 3.50 9.34
CA VAL A 193 8.74 3.11 8.05
C VAL A 193 8.43 4.32 7.16
N THR A 194 7.94 5.41 7.75
CA THR A 194 7.67 6.64 7.01
C THR A 194 8.95 7.28 6.48
N LEU A 195 10.01 7.30 7.29
CA LEU A 195 11.34 7.77 6.87
C LEU A 195 11.94 6.88 5.77
N LEU A 196 11.76 5.56 5.85
CA LEU A 196 12.16 4.63 4.80
C LEU A 196 11.47 4.94 3.47
N GLN A 197 10.16 5.21 3.49
CA GLN A 197 9.42 5.61 2.29
C GLN A 197 9.88 6.97 1.76
N LEU A 198 10.08 7.94 2.65
CA LEU A 198 10.58 9.26 2.27
C LEU A 198 11.96 9.15 1.60
N PHE A 199 12.86 8.34 2.16
CA PHE A 199 14.17 8.06 1.59
C PHE A 199 14.05 7.36 0.22
N TYR A 200 13.18 6.35 0.11
CA TYR A 200 12.93 5.65 -1.14
C TYR A 200 12.48 6.59 -2.26
N TRP A 201 11.45 7.39 -2.02
CA TRP A 201 10.97 8.37 -3.00
C TRP A 201 11.97 9.50 -3.23
N GLY A 202 12.70 9.91 -2.20
CA GLY A 202 13.80 10.86 -2.30
C GLY A 202 14.90 10.40 -3.27
N LEU A 203 15.27 9.11 -3.23
CA LEU A 203 16.21 8.52 -4.20
C LEU A 203 15.64 8.57 -5.62
N TYR A 204 14.35 8.27 -5.81
CA TYR A 204 13.75 8.40 -7.15
C TYR A 204 13.83 9.83 -7.70
N LEU A 205 13.59 10.83 -6.85
CA LEU A 205 13.69 12.24 -7.25
C LEU A 205 15.15 12.65 -7.51
N LEU A 206 16.08 12.19 -6.68
CA LEU A 206 17.50 12.54 -6.78
C LEU A 206 18.13 12.02 -8.08
N PHE A 207 17.77 10.79 -8.47
CA PHE A 207 18.30 10.13 -9.67
C PHE A 207 17.39 10.28 -10.91
N ALA A 208 16.39 11.17 -10.87
CA ALA A 208 15.58 11.45 -12.05
C ALA A 208 16.46 12.08 -13.17
N PRO A 209 16.22 11.75 -14.45
CA PRO A 209 15.16 10.90 -14.98
C PRO A 209 15.49 9.39 -15.01
N TRP A 210 16.73 8.96 -14.72
CA TRP A 210 17.18 7.57 -14.83
C TRP A 210 16.40 6.61 -13.92
N SER A 211 16.04 7.06 -12.71
CA SER A 211 15.25 6.28 -11.77
C SER A 211 13.85 5.93 -12.28
N LEU A 212 13.28 6.73 -13.21
CA LEU A 212 11.99 6.45 -13.81
C LEU A 212 11.98 5.13 -14.59
N LEU A 213 13.14 4.71 -15.12
CA LEU A 213 13.27 3.40 -15.78
C LEU A 213 13.12 2.22 -14.81
N LEU A 214 13.42 2.43 -13.53
CA LEU A 214 13.26 1.42 -12.48
C LEU A 214 11.83 1.38 -11.90
N LEU A 215 11.01 2.39 -12.19
CA LEU A 215 9.66 2.53 -11.65
C LEU A 215 8.74 1.35 -12.03
N PRO A 216 8.76 0.80 -13.26
CA PRO A 216 8.03 -0.42 -13.58
C PRO A 216 8.51 -1.65 -12.81
N LEU A 217 9.79 -1.74 -12.50
CA LEU A 217 10.37 -2.91 -11.82
C LEU A 217 10.19 -2.86 -10.31
N LEU A 218 10.58 -1.76 -9.67
CA LEU A 218 10.61 -1.59 -8.21
C LEU A 218 9.59 -0.57 -7.69
N GLY A 219 8.70 -0.04 -8.50
CA GLY A 219 7.82 1.08 -8.21
C GLY A 219 6.99 1.00 -6.92
N VAL A 220 5.72 1.34 -7.02
CA VAL A 220 4.82 1.48 -5.85
C VAL A 220 4.67 0.17 -5.07
N TRP A 221 4.61 -0.97 -5.74
CA TRP A 221 4.38 -2.26 -5.09
C TRP A 221 5.48 -2.65 -4.09
N PHE A 222 6.75 -2.38 -4.45
CA PHE A 222 7.88 -2.79 -3.62
C PHE A 222 7.91 -2.04 -2.29
N ILE A 223 7.73 -0.71 -2.35
CA ILE A 223 7.74 0.10 -1.13
C ILE A 223 6.49 -0.14 -0.27
N VAL A 224 5.33 -0.41 -0.87
CA VAL A 224 4.12 -0.81 -0.15
C VAL A 224 4.36 -2.14 0.55
N PHE A 225 4.87 -3.16 -0.16
CA PHE A 225 5.20 -4.45 0.44
C PHE A 225 6.17 -4.31 1.62
N LEU A 226 7.27 -3.56 1.43
CA LEU A 226 8.29 -3.39 2.46
C LEU A 226 7.73 -2.69 3.70
N SER A 227 6.93 -1.66 3.50
CA SER A 227 6.30 -0.89 4.58
C SER A 227 5.31 -1.73 5.36
N GLU A 228 4.43 -2.44 4.67
CA GLU A 228 3.44 -3.29 5.30
C GLU A 228 4.07 -4.50 5.99
N LEU A 229 5.12 -5.10 5.42
CA LEU A 229 5.87 -6.17 6.06
C LEU A 229 6.43 -5.74 7.43
N LEU A 230 6.97 -4.51 7.52
CA LEU A 230 7.53 -3.98 8.77
C LEU A 230 6.44 -3.64 9.80
N LEU A 231 5.25 -3.26 9.37
CA LEU A 231 4.14 -2.87 10.26
C LEU A 231 3.21 -4.03 10.58
N TYR A 232 3.15 -5.07 9.74
CA TYR A 232 2.14 -6.12 9.77
C TYR A 232 2.00 -6.79 11.14
N ASP A 233 3.10 -7.18 11.77
CA ASP A 233 3.05 -7.90 13.05
C ASP A 233 2.44 -7.06 14.18
N ARG A 234 2.53 -5.73 14.09
CA ARG A 234 1.91 -4.81 15.03
C ARG A 234 0.47 -4.50 14.68
N LEU A 235 0.18 -4.38 13.38
CA LEU A 235 -1.19 -4.26 12.90
C LEU A 235 -2.01 -5.48 13.25
N ASP A 236 -1.44 -6.69 13.08
CA ASP A 236 -2.10 -7.94 13.44
C ASP A 236 -2.36 -8.05 14.94
N ALA A 237 -1.38 -7.66 15.77
CA ALA A 237 -1.52 -7.68 17.24
C ALA A 237 -2.63 -6.75 17.75
N GLU A 238 -2.85 -5.59 17.11
CA GLU A 238 -3.87 -4.62 17.53
C GLU A 238 -5.24 -4.88 16.92
N LEU A 239 -5.26 -5.26 15.66
CA LEU A 239 -6.49 -5.37 14.88
C LEU A 239 -6.99 -6.82 14.76
N LYS A 240 -6.23 -7.78 15.31
CA LYS A 240 -6.52 -9.23 15.27
C LYS A 240 -6.86 -9.72 13.87
N ILE A 241 -6.03 -9.30 12.90
CA ILE A 241 -6.29 -9.52 11.48
C ILE A 241 -6.42 -11.02 11.19
N ASN A 242 -5.45 -11.82 11.65
CA ASN A 242 -5.44 -13.25 11.39
C ASN A 242 -6.63 -13.97 12.07
N GLU A 243 -6.96 -13.63 13.33
CA GLU A 243 -8.12 -14.22 14.03
C GLU A 243 -9.42 -13.97 13.27
N ARG A 244 -9.68 -12.73 12.84
CA ARG A 244 -10.89 -12.35 12.11
C ARG A 244 -11.02 -13.05 10.76
N PHE A 245 -9.90 -13.23 10.05
CA PHE A 245 -9.97 -13.91 8.75
C PHE A 245 -10.10 -15.42 8.88
N LEU A 246 -9.54 -16.04 9.93
CA LEU A 246 -9.79 -17.44 10.25
C LEU A 246 -11.27 -17.67 10.61
N GLU A 247 -11.91 -16.76 11.32
CA GLU A 247 -13.34 -16.84 11.61
C GLU A 247 -14.22 -16.69 10.37
N LEU A 248 -13.84 -15.82 9.41
CA LEU A 248 -14.64 -15.53 8.21
C LEU A 248 -14.46 -16.56 7.10
N GLU A 249 -13.27 -17.11 6.92
CA GLU A 249 -12.96 -18.06 5.85
C GLU A 249 -13.27 -19.51 6.27
N GLY A 250 -13.72 -19.75 7.54
CA GLY A 250 -13.70 -21.05 8.19
C GLY A 250 -12.25 -21.51 8.33
N ALA A 251 -11.88 -22.31 9.32
CA ALA A 251 -10.52 -22.80 9.38
C ALA A 251 -10.19 -23.53 8.07
N PRO A 252 -9.30 -22.99 7.21
CA PRO A 252 -9.09 -23.58 5.88
C PRO A 252 -8.46 -24.97 5.92
N PHE A 253 -8.21 -25.49 7.09
CA PHE A 253 -7.55 -26.76 7.37
C PHE A 253 -8.02 -27.37 8.72
N GLU A 254 -9.32 -27.62 8.88
CA GLU A 254 -9.68 -28.80 9.66
C GLU A 254 -9.41 -29.99 8.74
N ASP A 255 -8.36 -30.72 9.06
CA ASP A 255 -7.99 -31.95 8.39
C ASP A 255 -9.21 -32.86 8.24
N GLU A 256 -9.65 -33.11 7.01
CA GLU A 256 -10.51 -34.25 6.69
C GLU A 256 -9.84 -35.61 7.00
N THR A 257 -8.69 -35.60 7.67
CA THR A 257 -7.91 -36.82 7.99
C THR A 257 -8.34 -37.52 9.27
N ASP A 258 -9.28 -36.99 10.06
CA ASP A 258 -9.71 -37.67 11.32
C ASP A 258 -11.02 -38.47 11.20
N THR A 259 -11.52 -38.76 9.99
CA THR A 259 -12.70 -39.59 9.82
C THR A 259 -12.46 -40.96 9.14
N GLU A 260 -11.21 -41.37 8.96
CA GLU A 260 -10.94 -42.79 8.70
C GLU A 260 -10.45 -43.48 9.95
N ASN A 261 -11.38 -43.79 10.82
CA ASN A 261 -11.19 -44.78 11.89
C ASN A 261 -11.32 -46.19 11.24
N PRO A 262 -10.20 -46.93 11.04
CA PRO A 262 -10.28 -48.31 10.58
C PRO A 262 -10.38 -49.25 11.78
N GLU A 263 -11.43 -49.14 12.56
CA GLU A 263 -11.84 -50.20 13.45
C GLU A 263 -13.21 -50.71 13.10
N THR A 264 -13.27 -51.53 12.10
CA THR A 264 -14.20 -52.68 11.98
C THR A 264 -13.80 -53.49 10.77
N PHE A 265 -12.92 -54.47 11.01
CA PHE A 265 -13.02 -55.87 10.59
C PHE A 265 -11.74 -56.60 10.92
#